data_53c7f7992ea0826439e58ecffcd4bfd4
#
_entry.id   53c7f7992ea0826439e58ecffcd4bfd4
#
_cell.length_a   1.000
_cell.length_b   1.000
_cell.length_c   1.000
_cell.angle_alpha   90.00
_cell.angle_beta   90.00
_cell.angle_gamma   90.00
#
_symmetry.space_group_name_H-M   'P 1'
#
loop_
_entity.id
_entity.type
_entity.pdbx_description
1 polymer ?
#
loop_
_entity_poly.entity_id
_entity_poly.type
_entity_poly.pdbx_seq_one_letter_code
_entity_poly.pdbx_strand_id
1 'polypeptide(L)'
;MTEKSLYERLGGDFAIAAVVDRFSDQLLKNPKIVNANPQLKEWHTEKYKARLPGLKFLRTLWVCAVAGGPFQYTGKSLKDAHFDLHIPPEVFDEVAAELGHALDYFKVPRREKEEALSAFNKQKPDVTAGSTAKARH
;
A
#
# COMPACT_ATOMS: atom_id res chain seq x y z
N MET A 1 9.12 15.36 26.75
CA MET A 1 9.76 14.35 25.91
C MET A 1 8.95 14.15 24.64
N THR A 2 9.65 14.13 23.53
CA THR A 2 9.00 13.89 22.25
C THR A 2 8.68 12.40 22.11
N GLU A 3 7.46 12.11 21.72
CA GLU A 3 7.08 10.75 21.42
C GLU A 3 7.82 10.26 20.17
N LYS A 4 8.16 8.98 20.13
CA LYS A 4 8.76 8.39 18.93
C LYS A 4 7.80 8.45 17.75
N SER A 5 8.33 8.62 16.54
CA SER A 5 7.52 8.61 15.33
C SER A 5 6.84 7.25 15.13
N LEU A 6 5.80 7.22 14.34
CA LEU A 6 5.17 5.95 13.97
C LEU A 6 6.20 5.01 13.35
N TYR A 7 7.10 5.54 12.51
CA TYR A 7 8.20 4.77 11.90
C TYR A 7 9.01 4.02 12.97
N GLU A 8 9.44 4.72 14.02
CA GLU A 8 10.22 4.10 15.09
C GLU A 8 9.40 3.09 15.89
N ARG A 9 8.14 3.42 16.16
CA ARG A 9 7.24 2.54 16.92
C ARG A 9 6.88 1.27 16.16
N LEU A 10 6.91 1.32 14.82
CA LEU A 10 6.72 0.13 13.99
C LEU A 10 7.97 -0.74 13.88
N GLY A 11 9.10 -0.27 14.38
CA GLY A 11 10.35 -1.05 14.39
C GLY A 11 11.37 -0.68 13.34
N GLY A 12 11.14 0.42 12.61
CA GLY A 12 12.08 0.91 11.61
C GLY A 12 11.89 0.27 10.23
N ASP A 13 12.82 0.56 9.33
CA ASP A 13 12.70 0.18 7.92
C ASP A 13 12.65 -1.34 7.68
N PHE A 14 13.42 -2.12 8.42
CA PHE A 14 13.41 -3.57 8.24
C PHE A 14 12.08 -4.19 8.66
N ALA A 15 11.51 -3.74 9.76
CA ALA A 15 10.21 -4.23 10.21
C ALA A 15 9.11 -3.80 9.24
N ILE A 16 9.15 -2.58 8.75
CA ILE A 16 8.19 -2.07 7.77
C ILE A 16 8.33 -2.85 6.46
N ALA A 17 9.56 -3.11 6.02
CA ALA A 17 9.80 -3.90 4.81
C ALA A 17 9.19 -5.31 4.90
N ALA A 18 9.28 -5.94 6.07
CA ALA A 18 8.68 -7.26 6.29
C ALA A 18 7.15 -7.20 6.15
N VAL A 19 6.52 -6.17 6.71
CA VAL A 19 5.07 -5.97 6.59
C VAL A 19 4.68 -5.75 5.13
N VAL A 20 5.41 -4.88 4.42
CA VAL A 20 5.14 -4.58 3.01
C VAL A 20 5.32 -5.80 2.14
N ASP A 21 6.34 -6.62 2.41
CA ASP A 21 6.59 -7.85 1.66
C ASP A 21 5.39 -8.80 1.77
N ARG A 22 4.94 -9.08 2.98
CA ARG A 22 3.78 -9.94 3.19
C ARG A 22 2.50 -9.33 2.61
N PHE A 23 2.27 -8.06 2.86
CA PHE A 23 1.13 -7.33 2.32
C PHE A 23 1.10 -7.46 0.79
N SER A 24 2.23 -7.22 0.13
CA SER A 24 2.32 -7.30 -1.34
C SER A 24 2.02 -8.70 -1.85
N ASP A 25 2.53 -9.74 -1.18
CA ASP A 25 2.27 -11.12 -1.56
C ASP A 25 0.80 -11.48 -1.38
N GLN A 26 0.15 -10.98 -0.34
CA GLN A 26 -1.26 -11.24 -0.11
C GLN A 26 -2.16 -10.55 -1.14
N LEU A 27 -1.74 -9.39 -1.65
CA LEU A 27 -2.48 -8.74 -2.74
C LEU A 27 -2.55 -9.65 -3.98
N LEU A 28 -1.47 -10.37 -4.27
CA LEU A 28 -1.43 -11.30 -5.41
C LEU A 28 -2.39 -12.46 -5.23
N LYS A 29 -2.68 -12.84 -4.00
CA LYS A 29 -3.53 -13.99 -3.67
C LYS A 29 -5.00 -13.60 -3.51
N ASN A 30 -5.32 -12.32 -3.53
CA ASN A 30 -6.69 -11.86 -3.32
C ASN A 30 -7.37 -11.62 -4.68
N PRO A 31 -8.32 -12.51 -5.08
CA PRO A 31 -8.97 -12.39 -6.39
C PRO A 31 -9.75 -11.11 -6.56
N LYS A 32 -10.31 -10.56 -5.49
CA LYS A 32 -11.06 -9.30 -5.57
C LYS A 32 -10.18 -8.14 -5.98
N ILE A 33 -8.88 -8.21 -5.64
CA ILE A 33 -7.91 -7.18 -5.99
C ILE A 33 -7.33 -7.46 -7.37
N VAL A 34 -6.79 -8.67 -7.58
CA VAL A 34 -6.08 -9.03 -8.80
C VAL A 34 -7.00 -8.94 -10.03
N ASN A 35 -8.25 -9.35 -9.86
CA ASN A 35 -9.23 -9.37 -10.95
C ASN A 35 -9.99 -8.05 -11.11
N ALA A 36 -9.64 -7.01 -10.35
CA ALA A 36 -10.30 -5.71 -10.44
C ALA A 36 -10.14 -5.10 -11.83
N ASN A 37 -8.97 -5.27 -12.45
CA ASN A 37 -8.80 -4.98 -13.87
C ASN A 37 -7.61 -5.75 -14.42
N PRO A 38 -7.53 -5.90 -15.77
CA PRO A 38 -6.45 -6.65 -16.40
C PRO A 38 -5.06 -6.11 -16.13
N GLN A 39 -4.90 -4.79 -16.03
CA GLN A 39 -3.59 -4.18 -15.77
C GLN A 39 -3.05 -4.52 -14.38
N LEU A 40 -3.93 -4.55 -13.37
CA LEU A 40 -3.53 -4.95 -12.02
C LEU A 40 -3.02 -6.39 -12.04
N LYS A 41 -3.72 -7.27 -12.74
CA LYS A 41 -3.32 -8.67 -12.86
C LYS A 41 -1.96 -8.79 -13.55
N GLU A 42 -1.75 -8.07 -14.65
CA GLU A 42 -0.48 -8.09 -15.38
C GLU A 42 0.68 -7.62 -14.52
N TRP A 43 0.49 -6.51 -13.79
CA TRP A 43 1.54 -5.93 -12.96
C TRP A 43 1.99 -6.87 -11.84
N HIS A 44 1.09 -7.70 -11.34
CA HIS A 44 1.36 -8.54 -10.19
C HIS A 44 1.57 -10.02 -10.54
N THR A 45 1.44 -10.39 -11.81
CA THR A 45 1.57 -11.79 -12.22
C THR A 45 2.69 -11.96 -13.25
N GLU A 46 2.37 -12.48 -14.43
CA GLU A 46 3.40 -12.97 -15.36
C GLU A 46 4.23 -11.88 -16.02
N LYS A 47 3.56 -10.83 -16.53
CA LYS A 47 4.22 -9.84 -17.40
C LYS A 47 5.26 -9.00 -16.66
N TYR A 48 4.96 -8.56 -15.45
CA TYR A 48 5.83 -7.69 -14.67
C TYR A 48 6.36 -8.32 -13.40
N LYS A 49 6.36 -9.64 -13.34
CA LYS A 49 6.83 -10.39 -12.18
C LYS A 49 8.24 -9.98 -11.74
N ALA A 50 9.12 -9.73 -12.69
CA ALA A 50 10.49 -9.33 -12.40
C ALA A 50 10.59 -7.96 -11.74
N ARG A 51 9.55 -7.12 -11.84
CA ARG A 51 9.52 -5.78 -11.24
C ARG A 51 8.94 -5.76 -9.83
N LEU A 52 8.40 -6.88 -9.37
CA LEU A 52 7.76 -6.94 -8.05
C LEU A 52 8.70 -6.54 -6.91
N PRO A 53 9.97 -6.98 -6.86
CA PRO A 53 10.87 -6.53 -5.79
C PRO A 53 11.05 -5.01 -5.76
N GLY A 54 11.16 -4.37 -6.93
CA GLY A 54 11.26 -2.91 -7.01
C GLY A 54 10.00 -2.21 -6.53
N LEU A 55 8.84 -2.76 -6.84
CA LEU A 55 7.56 -2.24 -6.37
C LEU A 55 7.45 -2.34 -4.85
N LYS A 56 7.87 -3.45 -4.27
CA LYS A 56 7.91 -3.63 -2.81
C LYS A 56 8.84 -2.61 -2.17
N PHE A 57 9.99 -2.34 -2.79
CA PHE A 57 10.92 -1.33 -2.30
C PHE A 57 10.28 0.06 -2.27
N LEU A 58 9.60 0.46 -3.36
CA LEU A 58 8.92 1.75 -3.42
C LEU A 58 7.81 1.86 -2.38
N ARG A 59 7.04 0.80 -2.17
CA ARG A 59 6.01 0.77 -1.13
C ARG A 59 6.62 0.94 0.25
N THR A 60 7.74 0.29 0.50
CA THR A 60 8.46 0.40 1.78
C THR A 60 8.92 1.83 2.01
N LEU A 61 9.53 2.46 1.01
CA LEU A 61 9.95 3.86 1.09
C LEU A 61 8.76 4.78 1.40
N TRP A 62 7.64 4.55 0.73
CA TRP A 62 6.46 5.38 0.94
C TRP A 62 5.96 5.27 2.38
N VAL A 63 5.83 4.04 2.88
CA VAL A 63 5.36 3.82 4.25
C VAL A 63 6.32 4.44 5.26
N CYS A 64 7.63 4.26 5.07
CA CYS A 64 8.63 4.85 5.96
C CYS A 64 8.53 6.38 5.98
N ALA A 65 8.38 7.00 4.81
CA ALA A 65 8.27 8.45 4.71
C ALA A 65 7.01 8.98 5.40
N VAL A 66 5.86 8.34 5.14
CA VAL A 66 4.57 8.75 5.72
C VAL A 66 4.56 8.53 7.23
N ALA A 67 5.25 7.52 7.71
CA ALA A 67 5.34 7.22 9.14
C ALA A 67 6.34 8.11 9.89
N GLY A 68 7.00 9.05 9.21
CA GLY A 68 7.92 9.99 9.83
C GLY A 68 9.35 9.50 9.91
N GLY A 69 9.74 8.52 9.10
CA GLY A 69 11.11 8.03 9.02
C GLY A 69 12.01 8.94 8.20
N PRO A 70 13.32 8.68 8.23
CA PRO A 70 14.33 9.51 7.54
C PRO A 70 14.48 9.17 6.07
N PHE A 71 13.38 9.02 5.35
CA PHE A 71 13.39 8.61 3.94
C PHE A 71 12.55 9.57 3.11
N GLN A 72 12.95 9.72 1.85
CA GLN A 72 12.15 10.44 0.87
C GLN A 72 11.59 9.44 -0.13
N TYR A 73 10.29 9.55 -0.38
CA TYR A 73 9.66 8.74 -1.42
C TYR A 73 9.98 9.37 -2.78
N THR A 74 10.60 8.59 -3.65
CA THR A 74 11.05 9.06 -4.97
C THR A 74 10.21 8.53 -6.12
N GLY A 75 9.16 7.75 -5.82
CA GLY A 75 8.27 7.22 -6.84
C GLY A 75 7.24 8.24 -7.31
N LYS A 76 6.34 7.80 -8.20
CA LYS A 76 5.23 8.62 -8.64
C LYS A 76 4.28 8.89 -7.48
N SER A 77 3.57 10.01 -7.51
CA SER A 77 2.49 10.25 -6.56
C SER A 77 1.49 9.10 -6.63
N LEU A 78 0.81 8.81 -5.53
CA LEU A 78 -0.18 7.72 -5.53
C LEU A 78 -1.30 7.98 -6.53
N LYS A 79 -1.70 9.22 -6.71
CA LYS A 79 -2.71 9.59 -7.70
C LYS A 79 -2.24 9.23 -9.12
N ASP A 80 -1.02 9.64 -9.49
CA ASP A 80 -0.50 9.37 -10.83
C ASP A 80 -0.24 7.88 -11.05
N ALA A 81 0.24 7.18 -10.04
CA ALA A 81 0.54 5.76 -10.15
C ALA A 81 -0.71 4.88 -10.31
N HIS A 82 -1.86 5.35 -9.82
CA HIS A 82 -3.08 4.55 -9.80
C HIS A 82 -4.18 5.05 -10.73
N PHE A 83 -4.04 6.25 -11.28
CA PHE A 83 -5.12 6.86 -12.08
C PHE A 83 -5.60 5.96 -13.20
N ASP A 84 -4.69 5.45 -14.00
CA ASP A 84 -5.02 4.61 -15.15
C ASP A 84 -5.47 3.20 -14.78
N LEU A 85 -5.31 2.81 -13.52
CA LEU A 85 -5.77 1.51 -13.04
C LEU A 85 -7.26 1.50 -12.70
N HIS A 86 -7.89 2.69 -12.59
CA HIS A 86 -9.32 2.82 -12.31
C HIS A 86 -9.77 1.99 -11.10
N ILE A 87 -9.08 2.18 -9.98
CA ILE A 87 -9.33 1.41 -8.76
C ILE A 87 -10.65 1.86 -8.11
N PRO A 88 -11.67 1.00 -8.02
CA PRO A 88 -12.90 1.36 -7.31
C PRO A 88 -12.68 1.48 -5.80
N PRO A 89 -13.50 2.30 -5.10
CA PRO A 89 -13.38 2.45 -3.65
C PRO A 89 -13.43 1.13 -2.88
N GLU A 90 -14.28 0.19 -3.28
CA GLU A 90 -14.40 -1.11 -2.62
C GLU A 90 -13.14 -1.96 -2.78
N VAL A 91 -12.41 -1.80 -3.88
CA VAL A 91 -11.12 -2.50 -4.07
C VAL A 91 -10.07 -1.88 -3.16
N PHE A 92 -10.07 -0.55 -3.03
CA PHE A 92 -9.18 0.11 -2.08
C PHE A 92 -9.43 -0.41 -0.65
N ASP A 93 -10.70 -0.56 -0.26
CA ASP A 93 -11.03 -1.06 1.07
C ASP A 93 -10.54 -2.48 1.28
N GLU A 94 -10.59 -3.31 0.23
CA GLU A 94 -10.05 -4.67 0.27
C GLU A 94 -8.53 -4.66 0.47
N VAL A 95 -7.84 -3.75 -0.20
CA VAL A 95 -6.39 -3.56 -0.05
C VAL A 95 -6.06 -3.13 1.38
N ALA A 96 -6.84 -2.19 1.93
CA ALA A 96 -6.65 -1.74 3.31
C ALA A 96 -6.83 -2.89 4.30
N ALA A 97 -7.80 -3.78 4.06
CA ALA A 97 -8.01 -4.96 4.90
C ALA A 97 -6.78 -5.89 4.86
N GLU A 98 -6.17 -6.06 3.70
CA GLU A 98 -4.96 -6.88 3.58
C GLU A 98 -3.80 -6.25 4.35
N LEU A 99 -3.67 -4.93 4.33
CA LEU A 99 -2.65 -4.26 5.15
C LEU A 99 -2.89 -4.52 6.63
N GLY A 100 -4.14 -4.43 7.07
CA GLY A 100 -4.50 -4.73 8.46
C GLY A 100 -4.13 -6.15 8.85
N HIS A 101 -4.40 -7.12 7.97
CA HIS A 101 -4.03 -8.53 8.21
C HIS A 101 -2.52 -8.72 8.30
N ALA A 102 -1.74 -8.01 7.48
CA ALA A 102 -0.28 -8.08 7.53
C ALA A 102 0.25 -7.52 8.85
N LEU A 103 -0.31 -6.40 9.31
CA LEU A 103 0.05 -5.81 10.59
C LEU A 103 -0.25 -6.76 11.74
N ASP A 104 -1.40 -7.43 11.71
CA ASP A 104 -1.77 -8.43 12.72
C ASP A 104 -0.84 -9.64 12.69
N TYR A 105 -0.44 -10.08 11.50
CA TYR A 105 0.49 -11.20 11.35
C TYR A 105 1.80 -10.95 12.09
N PHE A 106 2.31 -9.73 12.03
CA PHE A 106 3.55 -9.35 12.72
C PHE A 106 3.30 -8.85 14.15
N LYS A 107 2.08 -9.01 14.65
CA LYS A 107 1.71 -8.66 16.03
C LYS A 107 1.95 -7.18 16.36
N VAL A 108 1.71 -6.32 15.39
CA VAL A 108 1.81 -4.87 15.59
C VAL A 108 0.74 -4.45 16.60
N PRO A 109 1.10 -3.66 17.65
CA PRO A 109 0.13 -3.23 18.64
C PRO A 109 -1.03 -2.46 18.00
N ARG A 110 -2.20 -2.56 18.60
CA ARG A 110 -3.42 -1.95 18.06
C ARG A 110 -3.28 -0.47 17.75
N ARG A 111 -2.63 0.29 18.63
CA ARG A 111 -2.44 1.73 18.43
C ARG A 111 -1.67 2.02 17.14
N GLU A 112 -0.55 1.35 16.94
CA GLU A 112 0.29 1.53 15.76
C GLU A 112 -0.40 1.03 14.51
N LYS A 113 -1.15 -0.06 14.61
CA LYS A 113 -1.96 -0.57 13.51
C LYS A 113 -3.01 0.46 13.09
N GLU A 114 -3.74 1.03 14.04
CA GLU A 114 -4.77 2.04 13.75
C GLU A 114 -4.17 3.30 13.12
N GLU A 115 -3.02 3.75 13.61
CA GLU A 115 -2.34 4.91 13.02
C GLU A 115 -1.87 4.64 11.60
N ALA A 116 -1.32 3.44 11.34
CA ALA A 116 -0.88 3.06 10.00
C ALA A 116 -2.06 2.98 9.03
N LEU A 117 -3.16 2.36 9.44
CA LEU A 117 -4.35 2.26 8.61
C LEU A 117 -5.00 3.62 8.37
N SER A 118 -4.99 4.50 9.35
CA SER A 118 -5.49 5.86 9.19
C SER A 118 -4.69 6.62 8.14
N ALA A 119 -3.36 6.53 8.19
CA ALA A 119 -2.49 7.15 7.19
C ALA A 119 -2.73 6.58 5.80
N PHE A 120 -2.92 5.26 5.71
CA PHE A 120 -3.22 4.58 4.45
C PHE A 120 -4.55 5.05 3.87
N ASN A 121 -5.60 5.09 4.71
CA ASN A 121 -6.94 5.47 4.27
C ASN A 121 -7.03 6.92 3.79
N LYS A 122 -6.14 7.79 4.24
CA LYS A 122 -6.08 9.17 3.73
C LYS A 122 -5.74 9.24 2.25
N GLN A 123 -5.18 8.17 1.69
CA GLN A 123 -4.80 8.12 0.28
C GLN A 123 -5.95 7.64 -0.62
N LYS A 124 -7.07 7.22 -0.05
CA LYS A 124 -8.19 6.67 -0.82
C LYS A 124 -8.65 7.59 -1.95
N PRO A 125 -8.86 8.91 -1.73
CA PRO A 125 -9.29 9.78 -2.83
C PRO A 125 -8.29 9.79 -3.99
N ASP A 126 -7.00 9.82 -3.71
CA ASP A 126 -5.96 9.85 -4.75
C ASP A 126 -5.89 8.53 -5.51
N VAL A 127 -5.94 7.42 -4.79
CA VAL A 127 -5.84 6.09 -5.40
C VAL A 127 -7.06 5.76 -6.26
N THR A 128 -8.25 6.20 -5.83
CA THR A 128 -9.51 5.90 -6.52
C THR A 128 -9.95 6.99 -7.51
N ALA A 129 -9.17 8.04 -7.69
CA ALA A 129 -9.53 9.15 -8.58
C ALA A 129 -9.83 8.68 -10.02
N GLY A 130 -9.08 7.69 -10.51
CA GLY A 130 -9.27 7.18 -11.86
C GLY A 130 -10.61 6.48 -12.08
N SER A 131 -11.21 5.90 -11.05
CA SER A 131 -12.51 5.25 -11.19
C SER A 131 -13.61 6.27 -11.50
N THR A 132 -13.52 7.45 -10.92
CA THR A 132 -14.46 8.54 -11.16
C THR A 132 -14.24 9.13 -12.56
N ALA A 133 -12.99 9.32 -12.97
CA ALA A 133 -12.67 9.86 -14.28
C ALA A 133 -13.18 8.96 -15.40
N LYS A 134 -13.08 7.64 -15.24
CA LYS A 134 -13.60 6.67 -16.19
C LYS A 134 -15.09 6.83 -16.42
N ALA A 135 -15.84 7.09 -15.38
CA ALA A 135 -17.30 7.20 -15.46
C ALA A 135 -17.77 8.41 -16.30
N ARG A 136 -16.87 9.33 -16.62
CA ARG A 136 -17.19 10.53 -17.42
C ARG A 136 -17.13 10.31 -18.91
N HIS A 137 -16.66 9.17 -19.33
CA HIS A 137 -16.59 8.81 -20.75
C HIS A 137 -17.76 7.91 -21.16
#